data_464d2ead8b34d33d6819abd76bb74021
#
_entry.id   464d2ead8b34d33d6819abd76bb74021
#
_cell.length_a   1.000
_cell.length_b   1.000
_cell.length_c   1.000
_cell.angle_alpha   90.00
_cell.angle_beta   90.00
_cell.angle_gamma   90.00
#
_symmetry.space_group_name_H-M   'P 1'
#
loop_
_entity.id
_entity.type
_entity.pdbx_description
1 polymer ?
#
loop_
_entity_poly.entity_id
_entity_poly.type
_entity_poly.pdbx_seq_one_letter_code
_entity_poly.pdbx_strand_id
1 'polypeptide(L)'
;MRPLFHHRALWVLLCGCILWTTGTTAQNSGSESTSGSESSLERFGLGDLRDGDVIFQEWNCGEACSAISGVTRSAYGRSFTHCGLFFRDSVGTMRVLEAVGRGVVATEVQDFLSRTGEWSKGRVLVGRPNENHGFLQKVLSFALDQVGQPYDEVFALDNQRWYCSELIDAAFAKATAKEATYFGLRPMTFKNPGSTKVLPYWQHYFDSLGVPVPEGAPGINPGSLSLSKKLRHGLLSSDLTPGTMDAMLLSTLFVQRSAEYQGLCQQIYRNAAQQLTTLLDSAQRSAPEELRKRPPAVVLDLDETVLDNSPYAGWQIRHGAAYHSFSWQAWVQKAEATAVPGVQNYLLLAQQLGIKVIFISNRKRSQWKATHQNLGALNLPVDGLDSMLLRQNNSDKQARRDSVKLRYTVLQWVGDNLLDMEGFKSRLSEEERDQVIQREGHRLGRDWILLPNPVYGPWEDLWHQEDQGTNGQRRARLVQRLKFFRP
;
A
#
# COMPACT_ATOMS: atom_id res chain seq x y z
N MET A 1 -53.71 13.08 -25.06
CA MET A 1 -53.92 12.79 -26.47
C MET A 1 -52.69 12.18 -27.07
N ARG A 2 -52.73 10.91 -27.36
CA ARG A 2 -51.85 10.16 -28.29
C ARG A 2 -52.32 10.46 -29.72
N PRO A 3 -51.60 10.12 -30.82
CA PRO A 3 -50.93 8.84 -31.14
C PRO A 3 -49.52 9.01 -31.84
N LEU A 4 -48.60 8.03 -31.79
CA LEU A 4 -48.41 6.77 -32.50
C LEU A 4 -47.97 6.88 -33.99
N PHE A 5 -46.84 6.26 -34.36
CA PHE A 5 -46.60 5.13 -35.29
C PHE A 5 -45.11 5.11 -35.73
N HIS A 6 -44.34 4.10 -35.47
CA HIS A 6 -43.94 2.88 -36.20
C HIS A 6 -43.33 3.09 -37.60
N HIS A 7 -42.10 2.60 -37.90
CA HIS A 7 -41.80 1.33 -38.53
C HIS A 7 -40.30 1.11 -38.77
N ARG A 8 -39.91 -0.10 -38.51
CA ARG A 8 -38.89 -1.04 -38.91
C ARG A 8 -38.46 -1.00 -40.39
N ALA A 9 -37.18 -1.35 -40.66
CA ALA A 9 -36.78 -2.55 -41.41
C ALA A 9 -35.27 -2.66 -41.60
N LEU A 10 -34.79 -3.79 -41.24
CA LEU A 10 -33.62 -4.62 -41.58
C LEU A 10 -33.35 -4.68 -43.11
N TRP A 11 -32.04 -4.79 -43.48
CA TRP A 11 -31.55 -5.77 -44.47
C TRP A 11 -30.04 -5.99 -44.36
N VAL A 12 -29.68 -7.27 -44.41
CA VAL A 12 -28.35 -7.91 -44.43
C VAL A 12 -28.01 -8.23 -45.89
N LEU A 13 -26.68 -8.25 -46.27
CA LEU A 13 -26.01 -9.19 -47.18
C LEU A 13 -24.66 -8.64 -47.64
N LEU A 14 -23.58 -9.22 -47.24
CA LEU A 14 -22.65 -10.24 -47.76
C LEU A 14 -21.97 -9.97 -49.13
N CYS A 15 -20.69 -10.24 -49.09
CA CYS A 15 -19.72 -10.74 -50.11
C CYS A 15 -18.84 -9.74 -50.91
N GLY A 16 -17.56 -10.04 -50.83
CA GLY A 16 -16.70 -10.20 -51.96
C GLY A 16 -15.26 -9.75 -51.79
N CYS A 17 -14.34 -10.66 -51.55
CA CYS A 17 -12.87 -10.51 -51.66
C CYS A 17 -12.45 -10.09 -53.07
N ILE A 18 -11.43 -9.20 -53.16
CA ILE A 18 -10.38 -9.29 -54.20
C ILE A 18 -9.10 -8.64 -53.65
N LEU A 19 -8.02 -9.40 -53.66
CA LEU A 19 -6.63 -9.04 -53.46
C LEU A 19 -6.09 -8.21 -54.63
N TRP A 20 -5.40 -7.12 -54.34
CA TRP A 20 -4.32 -6.64 -55.24
C TRP A 20 -3.19 -6.03 -54.44
N THR A 21 -2.01 -6.62 -54.58
CA THR A 21 -0.72 -6.17 -54.05
C THR A 21 -0.14 -5.10 -54.96
N THR A 22 0.23 -3.95 -54.43
CA THR A 22 1.30 -3.12 -54.97
C THR A 22 2.10 -2.52 -53.81
N GLY A 23 3.38 -2.88 -53.79
CA GLY A 23 4.31 -2.36 -52.79
C GLY A 23 4.67 -0.89 -53.09
N THR A 24 4.71 -0.11 -52.03
CA THR A 24 5.50 1.11 -51.98
C THR A 24 6.16 1.18 -50.59
N THR A 25 7.47 1.17 -50.63
CA THR A 25 8.35 1.38 -49.47
C THR A 25 8.14 2.78 -48.94
N ALA A 26 7.48 2.91 -47.80
CA ALA A 26 7.46 4.13 -47.00
C ALA A 26 8.50 3.98 -45.88
N GLN A 27 9.47 4.87 -45.87
CA GLN A 27 10.45 5.00 -44.81
C GLN A 27 9.76 5.24 -43.46
N ASN A 28 9.97 4.33 -42.57
CA ASN A 28 9.50 4.39 -41.20
C ASN A 28 10.38 5.37 -40.41
N SER A 29 9.92 6.59 -40.24
CA SER A 29 10.45 7.50 -39.19
C SER A 29 10.00 6.95 -37.84
N GLY A 30 10.94 6.33 -37.11
CA GLY A 30 10.69 5.73 -35.83
C GLY A 30 10.12 6.71 -34.80
N SER A 31 8.85 6.60 -34.55
CA SER A 31 8.26 7.11 -33.31
C SER A 31 8.48 6.06 -32.22
N GLU A 32 9.52 6.21 -31.41
CA GLU A 32 9.68 5.43 -30.19
C GLU A 32 8.54 5.79 -29.23
N SER A 33 7.48 4.99 -29.24
CA SER A 33 6.46 5.01 -28.20
C SER A 33 6.98 4.22 -26.99
N THR A 34 7.21 4.89 -25.87
CA THR A 34 7.34 4.24 -24.56
C THR A 34 5.96 3.72 -24.12
N SER A 35 5.50 2.64 -24.75
CA SER A 35 4.23 1.98 -24.38
C SER A 35 4.46 0.92 -23.33
N GLY A 36 4.92 1.32 -22.15
CA GLY A 36 4.74 0.53 -20.92
C GLY A 36 3.29 0.69 -20.46
N SER A 37 2.59 -0.42 -20.23
CA SER A 37 1.25 -0.38 -19.63
C SER A 37 1.36 0.18 -18.21
N GLU A 38 0.53 1.16 -17.83
CA GLU A 38 0.45 1.71 -16.47
C GLU A 38 0.21 0.62 -15.40
N SER A 39 -0.39 -0.50 -15.79
CA SER A 39 -0.62 -1.66 -14.93
C SER A 39 0.67 -2.37 -14.48
N SER A 40 1.80 -2.14 -15.14
CA SER A 40 3.11 -2.71 -14.79
C SER A 40 3.94 -1.81 -13.87
N LEU A 41 3.47 -0.58 -13.56
CA LEU A 41 4.21 0.34 -12.72
C LEU A 41 4.25 -0.13 -11.26
N GLU A 42 5.42 0.06 -10.66
CA GLU A 42 5.61 -0.12 -9.23
C GLU A 42 4.66 0.82 -8.45
N ARG A 43 4.14 0.38 -7.32
CA ARG A 43 3.33 1.23 -6.44
C ARG A 43 4.18 1.67 -5.26
N PHE A 44 4.23 2.97 -5.05
CA PHE A 44 4.90 3.60 -3.93
C PHE A 44 3.88 4.08 -2.89
N GLY A 45 4.18 3.84 -1.62
CA GLY A 45 3.56 4.55 -0.54
C GLY A 45 4.29 5.86 -0.22
N LEU A 46 3.69 6.69 0.63
CA LEU A 46 4.36 7.91 1.11
C LEU A 46 5.68 7.59 1.81
N GLY A 47 5.75 6.45 2.53
CA GLY A 47 6.97 5.99 3.20
C GLY A 47 8.07 5.53 2.25
N ASP A 48 7.72 5.10 1.03
CA ASP A 48 8.67 4.67 0.00
C ASP A 48 9.32 5.84 -0.73
N LEU A 49 8.77 7.07 -0.57
CA LEU A 49 9.35 8.27 -1.16
C LEU A 49 10.74 8.54 -0.60
N ARG A 50 11.64 8.91 -1.48
CA ARG A 50 13.05 9.22 -1.18
C ARG A 50 13.35 10.66 -1.53
N ASP A 51 14.24 11.25 -0.78
CA ASP A 51 14.76 12.58 -1.04
C ASP A 51 15.30 12.66 -2.47
N GLY A 52 14.79 13.62 -3.25
CA GLY A 52 15.09 13.78 -4.66
C GLY A 52 14.09 13.10 -5.62
N ASP A 53 13.06 12.38 -5.14
CA ASP A 53 11.98 11.91 -6.00
C ASP A 53 11.22 13.10 -6.60
N VAL A 54 10.92 13.04 -7.90
CA VAL A 54 10.10 14.03 -8.60
C VAL A 54 8.64 13.59 -8.57
N ILE A 55 7.77 14.41 -8.02
CA ILE A 55 6.35 14.12 -7.91
C ILE A 55 5.59 14.87 -9.00
N PHE A 56 4.87 14.14 -9.85
CA PHE A 56 4.06 14.71 -10.94
C PHE A 56 2.58 14.65 -10.60
N GLN A 57 1.87 15.77 -10.84
CA GLN A 57 0.44 15.90 -10.54
C GLN A 57 -0.37 16.23 -11.80
N GLU A 58 -1.56 15.64 -11.86
CA GLU A 58 -2.67 16.12 -12.71
C GLU A 58 -3.50 17.12 -11.89
N TRP A 59 -2.94 18.29 -11.62
CA TRP A 59 -3.63 19.34 -10.87
C TRP A 59 -4.68 20.00 -11.76
N ASN A 60 -5.90 20.13 -11.25
CA ASN A 60 -6.96 20.88 -11.91
C ASN A 60 -7.04 22.29 -11.30
N CYS A 61 -6.32 23.22 -11.88
CA CYS A 61 -6.33 24.63 -11.50
C CYS A 61 -7.21 25.49 -12.45
N GLY A 62 -8.19 24.89 -13.14
CA GLY A 62 -9.05 25.55 -14.08
C GLY A 62 -8.45 25.72 -15.48
N GLU A 63 -8.68 26.87 -16.12
CA GLU A 63 -8.28 27.13 -17.52
C GLU A 63 -6.76 27.03 -17.72
N ALA A 64 -5.96 27.51 -16.78
CA ALA A 64 -4.50 27.43 -16.86
C ALA A 64 -4.01 25.97 -16.96
N CYS A 65 -4.50 25.07 -16.10
CA CYS A 65 -4.13 23.67 -16.16
C CYS A 65 -4.65 22.98 -17.41
N SER A 66 -5.84 23.33 -17.89
CA SER A 66 -6.37 22.86 -19.17
C SER A 66 -5.51 23.30 -20.34
N ALA A 67 -5.03 24.56 -20.35
CA ALA A 67 -4.14 25.08 -21.37
C ALA A 67 -2.75 24.41 -21.35
N ILE A 68 -2.20 24.12 -20.17
CA ILE A 68 -0.95 23.36 -20.03
C ILE A 68 -1.12 21.94 -20.60
N SER A 69 -2.18 21.21 -20.20
CA SER A 69 -2.45 19.86 -20.69
C SER A 69 -2.64 19.81 -22.19
N GLY A 70 -3.27 20.85 -22.79
CA GLY A 70 -3.55 20.93 -24.21
C GLY A 70 -2.31 21.03 -25.10
N VAL A 71 -1.18 21.48 -24.57
CA VAL A 71 0.06 21.71 -25.32
C VAL A 71 1.22 20.78 -24.88
N THR A 72 1.01 19.92 -23.90
CA THR A 72 2.06 19.05 -23.34
C THR A 72 1.75 17.57 -23.58
N ARG A 73 2.81 16.78 -23.84
CA ARG A 73 2.74 15.32 -23.84
C ARG A 73 3.40 14.80 -22.56
N SER A 74 2.74 13.86 -21.89
CA SER A 74 3.20 13.26 -20.64
C SER A 74 3.36 11.76 -20.78
N ALA A 75 4.12 11.15 -19.87
CA ALA A 75 4.26 9.69 -19.79
C ALA A 75 2.89 9.02 -19.60
N TYR A 76 2.72 7.84 -20.14
CA TYR A 76 1.51 6.99 -20.03
C TYR A 76 0.22 7.64 -20.55
N GLY A 77 0.32 8.60 -21.45
CA GLY A 77 -0.86 9.32 -21.97
C GLY A 77 -1.56 10.23 -20.96
N ARG A 78 -0.88 10.57 -19.86
CA ARG A 78 -1.39 11.40 -18.77
C ARG A 78 -1.29 12.89 -19.08
N SER A 79 -1.84 13.72 -18.19
CA SER A 79 -1.87 15.18 -18.34
C SER A 79 -1.26 15.87 -17.12
N PHE A 80 0.07 15.72 -16.95
CA PHE A 80 0.75 16.36 -15.83
C PHE A 80 0.85 17.86 -16.05
N THR A 81 0.26 18.60 -15.12
CA THR A 81 0.21 20.08 -15.15
C THR A 81 1.15 20.70 -14.13
N HIS A 82 1.64 19.92 -13.17
CA HIS A 82 2.53 20.39 -12.13
C HIS A 82 3.50 19.30 -11.66
N CYS A 83 4.64 19.73 -11.09
CA CYS A 83 5.61 18.82 -10.48
C CYS A 83 6.37 19.52 -9.35
N GLY A 84 6.94 18.72 -8.46
CA GLY A 84 7.75 19.17 -7.34
C GLY A 84 8.79 18.11 -6.92
N LEU A 85 9.75 18.52 -6.10
CA LEU A 85 10.85 17.68 -5.62
C LEU A 85 10.61 17.27 -4.17
N PHE A 86 10.48 15.98 -3.91
CA PHE A 86 10.24 15.46 -2.57
C PHE A 86 11.50 15.49 -1.71
N PHE A 87 11.33 15.82 -0.43
CA PHE A 87 12.38 15.72 0.59
C PHE A 87 11.78 15.58 2.00
N ARG A 88 12.63 15.15 2.95
CA ARG A 88 12.33 15.23 4.39
C ARG A 88 13.13 16.36 5.00
N ASP A 89 12.45 17.20 5.76
CA ASP A 89 13.12 18.27 6.49
C ASP A 89 13.91 17.74 7.71
N SER A 90 14.61 18.62 8.43
CA SER A 90 15.47 18.26 9.56
C SER A 90 14.75 17.57 10.73
N VAL A 91 13.43 17.70 10.81
CA VAL A 91 12.59 17.03 11.81
C VAL A 91 11.85 15.82 11.27
N GLY A 92 12.13 15.44 10.00
CA GLY A 92 11.54 14.28 9.35
C GLY A 92 10.17 14.51 8.68
N THR A 93 9.69 15.76 8.64
CA THR A 93 8.43 16.10 7.96
C THR A 93 8.58 15.94 6.45
N MET A 94 7.66 15.23 5.83
CA MET A 94 7.62 15.02 4.38
C MET A 94 7.12 16.27 3.66
N ARG A 95 7.95 16.82 2.78
CA ARG A 95 7.68 18.04 2.03
C ARG A 95 7.93 17.87 0.54
N VAL A 96 7.32 18.73 -0.24
CA VAL A 96 7.58 18.88 -1.67
C VAL A 96 8.03 20.30 -1.93
N LEU A 97 9.22 20.47 -2.50
CA LEU A 97 9.72 21.75 -2.97
C LEU A 97 9.14 22.00 -4.36
N GLU A 98 8.47 23.12 -4.54
CA GLU A 98 7.74 23.44 -5.74
C GLU A 98 7.77 24.93 -6.04
N ALA A 99 7.65 25.33 -7.31
CA ALA A 99 7.40 26.70 -7.70
C ALA A 99 5.92 26.87 -8.10
N VAL A 100 5.21 27.75 -7.41
CA VAL A 100 3.80 28.09 -7.61
C VAL A 100 3.64 29.62 -7.63
N GLY A 101 2.45 30.15 -7.97
CA GLY A 101 2.24 31.60 -8.15
C GLY A 101 2.77 32.50 -7.02
N ARG A 102 2.91 31.99 -5.79
CA ARG A 102 3.55 32.71 -4.67
C ARG A 102 5.07 32.56 -4.61
N GLY A 103 5.69 31.90 -5.58
CA GLY A 103 7.12 31.64 -5.66
C GLY A 103 7.50 30.20 -5.26
N VAL A 104 8.81 30.01 -4.99
CA VAL A 104 9.34 28.71 -4.57
C VAL A 104 9.04 28.46 -3.09
N VAL A 105 8.40 27.35 -2.78
CA VAL A 105 7.96 27.01 -1.43
C VAL A 105 8.19 25.53 -1.11
N ALA A 106 8.34 25.22 0.18
CA ALA A 106 8.35 23.86 0.71
C ALA A 106 6.96 23.53 1.30
N THR A 107 6.13 22.85 0.53
CA THR A 107 4.75 22.50 0.87
C THR A 107 4.73 21.14 1.59
N GLU A 108 3.91 20.97 2.61
CA GLU A 108 3.71 19.63 3.20
C GLU A 108 3.13 18.67 2.15
N VAL A 109 3.61 17.43 2.14
CA VAL A 109 3.25 16.45 1.10
C VAL A 109 1.73 16.25 1.02
N GLN A 110 1.02 16.29 2.14
CA GLN A 110 -0.44 16.13 2.17
C GLN A 110 -1.16 17.30 1.49
N ASP A 111 -0.71 18.54 1.73
CA ASP A 111 -1.25 19.73 1.10
C ASP A 111 -0.97 19.74 -0.40
N PHE A 112 0.24 19.33 -0.79
CA PHE A 112 0.60 19.14 -2.20
C PHE A 112 -0.34 18.13 -2.87
N LEU A 113 -0.51 16.95 -2.30
CA LEU A 113 -1.32 15.87 -2.86
C LEU A 113 -2.83 16.20 -2.89
N SER A 114 -3.34 16.96 -1.94
CA SER A 114 -4.76 17.31 -1.86
C SER A 114 -5.27 18.07 -3.09
N ARG A 115 -4.40 18.75 -3.82
CA ARG A 115 -4.75 19.51 -5.04
C ARG A 115 -5.17 18.62 -6.22
N THR A 116 -4.81 17.36 -6.24
CA THR A 116 -5.21 16.42 -7.30
C THR A 116 -6.57 15.77 -7.04
N GLY A 117 -7.26 16.14 -5.96
CA GLY A 117 -8.53 15.56 -5.54
C GLY A 117 -8.36 14.08 -5.13
N GLU A 118 -8.66 13.16 -6.03
CA GLU A 118 -8.52 11.72 -5.77
C GLU A 118 -7.11 11.20 -6.10
N TRP A 119 -6.05 11.81 -5.54
CA TRP A 119 -4.66 11.36 -5.76
C TRP A 119 -4.47 9.87 -5.43
N SER A 120 -5.29 9.39 -4.52
CA SER A 120 -5.38 7.99 -4.09
C SER A 120 -5.72 7.00 -5.20
N LYS A 121 -6.36 7.44 -6.26
CA LYS A 121 -6.70 6.62 -7.42
C LYS A 121 -5.58 6.55 -8.47
N GLY A 122 -4.31 6.74 -8.05
CA GLY A 122 -3.15 6.63 -8.92
C GLY A 122 -2.92 7.84 -9.82
N ARG A 123 -3.43 9.03 -9.47
CA ARG A 123 -3.25 10.27 -10.27
C ARG A 123 -1.93 10.98 -10.05
N VAL A 124 -1.08 10.46 -9.19
CA VAL A 124 0.25 11.01 -8.91
C VAL A 124 1.30 10.01 -9.36
N LEU A 125 2.18 10.47 -10.25
CA LEU A 125 3.33 9.69 -10.70
C LEU A 125 4.56 10.13 -9.92
N VAL A 126 5.36 9.17 -9.49
CA VAL A 126 6.68 9.38 -8.88
C VAL A 126 7.73 9.05 -9.92
N GLY A 127 8.59 10.00 -10.23
CA GLY A 127 9.79 9.82 -11.03
C GLY A 127 11.01 9.73 -10.13
N ARG A 128 11.55 8.53 -9.94
CA ARG A 128 12.74 8.30 -9.11
C ARG A 128 14.00 8.40 -9.95
N PRO A 129 14.90 9.37 -9.66
CA PRO A 129 16.17 9.48 -10.36
C PRO A 129 17.07 8.27 -10.09
N ASN A 130 17.82 7.84 -11.12
CA ASN A 130 18.82 6.77 -11.01
C ASN A 130 20.17 7.33 -10.52
N GLU A 131 20.12 8.19 -9.49
CA GLU A 131 21.30 8.89 -8.97
C GLU A 131 21.60 8.46 -7.52
N ASN A 132 22.88 8.62 -7.12
CA ASN A 132 23.28 8.30 -5.75
C ASN A 132 22.86 9.39 -4.77
N HIS A 133 22.86 9.05 -3.48
CA HIS A 133 22.43 9.93 -2.41
C HIS A 133 23.24 11.26 -2.36
N GLY A 134 24.55 11.23 -2.55
CA GLY A 134 25.38 12.44 -2.50
C GLY A 134 25.08 13.42 -3.65
N PHE A 135 24.70 12.90 -4.82
CA PHE A 135 24.22 13.72 -5.94
C PHE A 135 22.88 14.36 -5.60
N LEU A 136 21.92 13.56 -5.10
CA LEU A 136 20.58 14.06 -4.73
C LEU A 136 20.62 15.08 -3.60
N GLN A 137 21.56 14.98 -2.69
CA GLN A 137 21.78 16.02 -1.68
C GLN A 137 22.20 17.37 -2.28
N LYS A 138 23.06 17.37 -3.31
CA LYS A 138 23.41 18.59 -4.03
C LYS A 138 22.20 19.18 -4.78
N VAL A 139 21.38 18.34 -5.40
CA VAL A 139 20.13 18.74 -6.04
C VAL A 139 19.21 19.46 -5.04
N LEU A 140 18.99 18.84 -3.89
CA LEU A 140 18.13 19.40 -2.84
C LEU A 140 18.71 20.67 -2.22
N SER A 141 20.02 20.72 -1.98
CA SER A 141 20.68 21.92 -1.45
C SER A 141 20.43 23.11 -2.35
N PHE A 142 20.71 22.97 -3.68
CA PHE A 142 20.46 24.05 -4.63
C PHE A 142 18.98 24.47 -4.65
N ALA A 143 18.07 23.48 -4.71
CA ALA A 143 16.65 23.75 -4.80
C ALA A 143 16.09 24.43 -3.54
N LEU A 144 16.59 24.06 -2.35
CA LEU A 144 16.22 24.67 -1.07
C LEU A 144 16.72 26.13 -0.97
N ASP A 145 17.89 26.43 -1.54
CA ASP A 145 18.44 27.80 -1.60
C ASP A 145 17.54 28.73 -2.45
N GLN A 146 16.65 28.17 -3.28
CA GLN A 146 15.70 28.96 -4.09
C GLN A 146 14.40 29.28 -3.35
N VAL A 147 14.17 28.76 -2.15
CA VAL A 147 12.95 29.05 -1.39
C VAL A 147 12.78 30.56 -1.17
N GLY A 148 11.60 31.09 -1.51
CA GLY A 148 11.29 32.51 -1.47
C GLY A 148 11.56 33.25 -2.76
N GLN A 149 12.22 32.65 -3.76
CA GLN A 149 12.37 33.27 -5.08
C GLN A 149 10.99 33.34 -5.79
N PRO A 150 10.75 34.40 -6.60
CA PRO A 150 9.46 34.59 -7.25
C PRO A 150 9.17 33.52 -8.32
N TYR A 151 7.87 33.32 -8.61
CA TYR A 151 7.43 32.49 -9.72
C TYR A 151 7.74 33.15 -11.06
N ASP A 152 8.18 32.33 -12.04
CA ASP A 152 8.39 32.82 -13.41
C ASP A 152 7.09 32.74 -14.23
N GLU A 153 6.44 33.86 -14.40
CA GLU A 153 5.20 34.00 -15.16
C GLU A 153 5.45 34.06 -16.68
N VAL A 154 6.68 34.36 -17.11
CA VAL A 154 7.01 34.52 -18.53
C VAL A 154 7.71 33.31 -19.14
N PHE A 155 8.00 32.30 -18.33
CA PHE A 155 8.67 31.06 -18.72
C PHE A 155 10.03 31.28 -19.42
N ALA A 156 10.81 32.26 -18.95
CA ALA A 156 12.12 32.61 -19.47
C ALA A 156 13.23 32.06 -18.60
N LEU A 157 14.23 31.38 -19.21
CA LEU A 157 15.38 30.85 -18.49
C LEU A 157 16.30 31.98 -17.98
N ASP A 158 17.06 31.71 -16.92
CA ASP A 158 18.10 32.59 -16.36
C ASP A 158 17.64 33.98 -15.85
N ASN A 159 16.37 34.11 -15.44
CA ASN A 159 15.81 35.35 -14.94
C ASN A 159 15.70 35.43 -13.41
N GLN A 160 16.29 34.48 -12.66
CA GLN A 160 16.23 34.35 -11.19
C GLN A 160 14.80 34.16 -10.66
N ARG A 161 13.91 33.66 -11.50
CA ARG A 161 12.54 33.25 -11.20
C ARG A 161 12.40 31.80 -11.61
N TRP A 162 11.42 31.11 -11.09
CA TRP A 162 11.29 29.67 -11.32
C TRP A 162 9.86 29.28 -11.62
N TYR A 163 9.63 28.54 -12.70
CA TYR A 163 8.43 27.70 -12.81
C TYR A 163 8.74 26.25 -12.43
N CYS A 164 7.71 25.44 -12.17
CA CYS A 164 7.85 24.17 -11.45
C CYS A 164 8.89 23.20 -12.04
N SER A 165 8.86 22.95 -13.34
CA SER A 165 9.77 22.01 -14.00
C SER A 165 11.15 22.59 -14.29
N GLU A 166 11.27 23.91 -14.47
CA GLU A 166 12.55 24.59 -14.60
C GLU A 166 13.38 24.49 -13.33
N LEU A 167 12.76 24.76 -12.16
CA LEU A 167 13.42 24.63 -10.86
C LEU A 167 14.04 23.23 -10.69
N ILE A 168 13.30 22.19 -11.10
CA ILE A 168 13.80 20.81 -11.00
C ILE A 168 14.97 20.57 -11.94
N ASP A 169 14.82 20.94 -13.25
CA ASP A 169 15.92 20.75 -14.22
C ASP A 169 17.17 21.50 -13.79
N ALA A 170 17.06 22.75 -13.36
CA ALA A 170 18.16 23.57 -12.89
C ALA A 170 18.86 22.97 -11.66
N ALA A 171 18.09 22.42 -10.70
CA ALA A 171 18.66 21.80 -9.52
C ALA A 171 19.49 20.56 -9.89
N PHE A 172 19.01 19.71 -10.80
CA PHE A 172 19.74 18.56 -11.28
C PHE A 172 20.96 18.96 -12.14
N ALA A 173 20.82 19.96 -13.00
CA ALA A 173 21.92 20.47 -13.83
C ALA A 173 23.06 21.05 -12.96
N LYS A 174 22.74 21.83 -11.93
CA LYS A 174 23.75 22.35 -11.00
C LYS A 174 24.48 21.26 -10.23
N ALA A 175 23.84 20.15 -9.90
CA ALA A 175 24.48 19.03 -9.24
C ALA A 175 25.51 18.31 -10.14
N THR A 176 25.37 18.37 -11.48
CA THR A 176 26.36 17.80 -12.44
C THR A 176 27.61 18.66 -12.58
N ALA A 177 27.54 19.94 -12.30
CA ALA A 177 28.60 20.97 -12.53
C ALA A 177 29.11 21.07 -13.99
N LYS A 178 28.46 20.44 -14.95
CA LYS A 178 28.92 20.35 -16.35
C LYS A 178 27.85 20.61 -17.40
N GLU A 179 26.58 20.51 -17.06
CA GLU A 179 25.47 20.56 -18.03
C GLU A 179 24.61 21.81 -17.78
N ALA A 180 24.21 22.50 -18.86
CA ALA A 180 23.25 23.60 -18.77
C ALA A 180 21.83 23.12 -18.45
N THR A 181 21.51 21.86 -18.73
CA THR A 181 20.23 21.20 -18.46
C THR A 181 20.51 19.73 -18.15
N TYR A 182 19.75 19.15 -17.24
CA TYR A 182 19.87 17.74 -16.90
C TYR A 182 18.86 16.88 -17.69
N PHE A 183 17.60 17.28 -17.76
CA PHE A 183 16.54 16.52 -18.43
C PHE A 183 16.37 16.86 -19.91
N GLY A 184 16.99 17.94 -20.37
CA GLY A 184 16.98 18.39 -21.76
C GLY A 184 15.83 19.38 -22.02
N LEU A 185 16.22 20.58 -22.50
CA LEU A 185 15.27 21.59 -22.92
C LEU A 185 14.70 21.24 -24.30
N ARG A 186 13.45 21.69 -24.54
CA ARG A 186 12.77 21.52 -25.83
C ARG A 186 12.13 22.86 -26.23
N PRO A 187 11.94 23.13 -27.55
CA PRO A 187 11.14 24.26 -27.97
C PRO A 187 9.75 24.17 -27.33
N MET A 188 9.38 25.19 -26.57
CA MET A 188 8.03 25.30 -26.00
C MET A 188 7.00 25.60 -27.10
N THR A 189 5.78 25.07 -26.93
CA THR A 189 4.67 25.42 -27.81
C THR A 189 3.46 25.76 -26.96
N PHE A 190 2.75 26.78 -27.41
CA PHE A 190 1.50 27.29 -26.84
C PHE A 190 0.31 27.08 -27.78
N LYS A 191 0.51 26.19 -28.79
CA LYS A 191 -0.46 25.83 -29.82
C LYS A 191 -1.01 24.43 -29.60
N ASN A 192 -2.25 24.17 -29.94
CA ASN A 192 -2.77 22.82 -30.02
C ASN A 192 -1.96 21.96 -31.00
N PRO A 193 -1.79 20.67 -30.78
CA PRO A 193 -1.19 19.75 -31.73
C PRO A 193 -1.88 19.87 -33.11
N GLY A 194 -1.09 20.11 -34.16
CA GLY A 194 -1.58 20.29 -35.53
C GLY A 194 -2.15 21.66 -35.86
N SER A 195 -2.15 22.64 -34.92
CA SER A 195 -2.57 24.04 -35.16
C SER A 195 -1.37 24.96 -35.38
N THR A 196 -1.56 25.98 -36.19
CA THR A 196 -0.59 27.09 -36.35
C THR A 196 -0.88 28.25 -35.40
N LYS A 197 -2.06 28.29 -34.77
CA LYS A 197 -2.50 29.38 -33.89
C LYS A 197 -2.23 29.03 -32.43
N VAL A 198 -1.75 30.02 -31.67
CA VAL A 198 -1.66 29.99 -30.21
C VAL A 198 -3.04 29.79 -29.61
N LEU A 199 -3.14 29.01 -28.53
CA LEU A 199 -4.38 28.86 -27.79
C LEU A 199 -4.87 30.22 -27.26
N PRO A 200 -6.19 30.50 -27.31
CA PRO A 200 -6.75 31.78 -26.83
C PRO A 200 -6.34 32.11 -25.40
N TYR A 201 -6.31 31.11 -24.51
CA TYR A 201 -5.86 31.28 -23.13
C TYR A 201 -4.43 31.84 -23.06
N TRP A 202 -3.47 31.26 -23.78
CA TRP A 202 -2.07 31.68 -23.75
C TRP A 202 -1.89 33.05 -24.40
N GLN A 203 -2.61 33.35 -25.47
CA GLN A 203 -2.59 34.68 -26.07
C GLN A 203 -3.03 35.73 -25.05
N HIS A 204 -4.20 35.52 -24.40
CA HIS A 204 -4.70 36.45 -23.39
C HIS A 204 -3.78 36.58 -22.19
N TYR A 205 -3.19 35.44 -21.74
CA TYR A 205 -2.25 35.40 -20.60
C TYR A 205 -1.03 36.28 -20.85
N PHE A 206 -0.34 36.13 -21.99
CA PHE A 206 0.85 36.90 -22.31
C PHE A 206 0.53 38.35 -22.68
N ASP A 207 -0.62 38.61 -23.31
CA ASP A 207 -1.13 39.98 -23.55
C ASP A 207 -1.34 40.70 -22.21
N SER A 208 -1.86 40.02 -21.18
CA SER A 208 -2.06 40.63 -19.85
C SER A 208 -0.74 40.94 -19.13
N LEU A 209 0.33 40.25 -19.45
CA LEU A 209 1.68 40.51 -18.94
C LEU A 209 2.44 41.54 -19.77
N GLY A 210 1.91 41.95 -20.91
CA GLY A 210 2.55 42.89 -21.82
C GLY A 210 3.81 42.35 -22.51
N VAL A 211 3.90 41.01 -22.68
CA VAL A 211 5.06 40.35 -23.32
C VAL A 211 4.61 39.42 -24.45
N PRO A 212 5.44 39.16 -25.47
CA PRO A 212 5.08 38.25 -26.53
C PRO A 212 5.04 36.80 -26.02
N VAL A 213 4.19 35.95 -26.64
CA VAL A 213 4.18 34.51 -26.38
C VAL A 213 5.54 33.92 -26.73
N PRO A 214 6.23 33.21 -25.82
CA PRO A 214 7.57 32.66 -26.06
C PRO A 214 7.52 31.33 -26.85
N GLU A 215 6.77 31.32 -27.94
CA GLU A 215 6.64 30.18 -28.84
C GLU A 215 7.97 29.82 -29.45
N GLY A 216 8.37 28.54 -29.30
CA GLY A 216 9.65 28.03 -29.81
C GLY A 216 10.85 28.34 -28.91
N ALA A 217 10.71 29.12 -27.85
CA ALA A 217 11.78 29.31 -26.87
C ALA A 217 12.15 28.00 -26.17
N PRO A 218 13.43 27.81 -25.80
CA PRO A 218 13.84 26.60 -25.08
C PRO A 218 13.21 26.60 -23.67
N GLY A 219 12.67 25.46 -23.27
CA GLY A 219 12.07 25.29 -21.94
C GLY A 219 11.80 23.82 -21.63
N ILE A 220 11.23 23.59 -20.47
CA ILE A 220 10.84 22.26 -19.99
C ILE A 220 9.48 22.35 -19.32
N ASN A 221 8.66 21.32 -19.47
CA ASN A 221 7.35 21.26 -18.81
C ASN A 221 7.20 19.93 -18.05
N PRO A 222 6.23 19.84 -17.11
CA PRO A 222 6.05 18.60 -16.31
C PRO A 222 5.85 17.35 -17.18
N GLY A 223 5.14 17.50 -18.31
CA GLY A 223 4.92 16.42 -19.25
C GLY A 223 6.23 15.91 -19.87
N SER A 224 7.04 16.80 -20.44
CA SER A 224 8.31 16.44 -21.07
C SER A 224 9.32 15.88 -20.06
N LEU A 225 9.32 16.41 -18.84
CA LEU A 225 10.15 15.92 -17.75
C LEU A 225 9.75 14.49 -17.35
N SER A 226 8.45 14.18 -17.33
CA SER A 226 7.94 12.84 -17.04
C SER A 226 8.31 11.79 -18.12
N LEU A 227 8.70 12.21 -19.33
CA LEU A 227 9.16 11.31 -20.39
C LEU A 227 10.65 10.96 -20.30
N SER A 228 11.36 11.49 -19.30
CA SER A 228 12.81 11.28 -19.19
C SER A 228 13.17 9.85 -18.81
N LYS A 229 14.07 9.23 -19.60
CA LYS A 229 14.64 7.91 -19.30
C LYS A 229 15.55 7.91 -18.05
N LYS A 230 15.90 9.09 -17.51
CA LYS A 230 16.67 9.26 -16.26
C LYS A 230 15.82 9.03 -15.01
N LEU A 231 14.50 8.88 -15.18
CA LEU A 231 13.54 8.63 -14.08
C LEU A 231 12.96 7.22 -14.19
N ARG A 232 13.01 6.47 -13.11
CA ARG A 232 12.23 5.25 -12.94
C ARG A 232 10.86 5.64 -12.38
N HIS A 233 9.79 5.19 -12.99
CA HIS A 233 8.45 5.58 -12.62
C HIS A 233 7.78 4.59 -11.67
N GLY A 234 6.92 5.12 -10.80
CA GLY A 234 5.97 4.39 -9.99
C GLY A 234 4.73 5.24 -9.71
N LEU A 235 3.62 4.59 -9.38
CA LEU A 235 2.39 5.28 -9.01
C LEU A 235 2.33 5.46 -7.48
N LEU A 236 2.06 6.68 -7.05
CA LEU A 236 1.77 6.92 -5.63
C LEU A 236 0.39 6.34 -5.30
N SER A 237 0.34 5.50 -4.29
CA SER A 237 -0.88 4.83 -3.84
C SER A 237 -1.29 5.36 -2.47
N SER A 238 -2.59 5.61 -2.31
CA SER A 238 -3.17 6.09 -1.04
C SER A 238 -3.40 5.01 -0.01
N ASP A 239 -3.26 3.75 -0.42
CA ASP A 239 -3.41 2.65 0.53
C ASP A 239 -2.34 2.69 1.64
N LEU A 240 -1.54 3.78 1.65
CA LEU A 240 -0.32 3.97 2.42
C LEU A 240 -0.29 5.34 3.10
N THR A 241 -1.25 5.58 4.00
CA THR A 241 -1.32 6.87 4.68
C THR A 241 -0.57 6.86 6.01
N PRO A 242 0.25 7.89 6.33
CA PRO A 242 0.99 7.99 7.60
C PRO A 242 0.12 7.82 8.85
N GLY A 243 -1.12 8.30 8.81
CA GLY A 243 -2.03 8.22 9.95
C GLY A 243 -2.42 6.81 10.40
N THR A 244 -2.41 5.81 9.50
CA THR A 244 -2.65 4.41 9.87
C THR A 244 -1.39 3.81 10.51
N MET A 245 -0.21 4.20 10.05
CA MET A 245 1.07 3.70 10.55
C MET A 245 1.40 4.22 11.94
N ASP A 246 1.07 5.49 12.23
CA ASP A 246 1.24 6.06 13.57
C ASP A 246 0.34 5.34 14.60
N ALA A 247 -0.86 4.93 14.19
CA ALA A 247 -1.75 4.14 15.05
C ALA A 247 -1.15 2.76 15.41
N MET A 248 -0.42 2.12 14.49
CA MET A 248 0.23 0.82 14.73
C MET A 248 1.53 0.95 15.54
N LEU A 249 2.15 2.14 15.63
CA LEU A 249 3.49 2.30 16.21
C LEU A 249 3.56 1.85 17.67
N LEU A 250 2.68 2.34 18.52
CA LEU A 250 2.69 2.01 19.96
C LEU A 250 2.29 0.55 20.19
N SER A 251 1.32 0.02 19.46
CA SER A 251 0.93 -1.39 19.57
C SER A 251 2.04 -2.33 19.10
N THR A 252 2.75 -1.99 18.03
CA THR A 252 3.92 -2.76 17.57
C THR A 252 5.08 -2.70 18.57
N LEU A 253 5.36 -1.51 19.13
CA LEU A 253 6.36 -1.36 20.20
C LEU A 253 5.98 -2.13 21.46
N PHE A 254 4.70 -2.17 21.83
CA PHE A 254 4.20 -2.99 22.94
C PHE A 254 4.50 -4.46 22.71
N VAL A 255 4.23 -5.00 21.51
CA VAL A 255 4.55 -6.40 21.17
C VAL A 255 6.06 -6.65 21.21
N GLN A 256 6.86 -5.78 20.61
CA GLN A 256 8.30 -6.02 20.44
C GLN A 256 9.14 -5.73 21.70
N ARG A 257 8.69 -4.83 22.59
CA ARG A 257 9.54 -4.23 23.62
C ARG A 257 9.01 -4.33 25.05
N SER A 258 7.69 -4.55 25.24
CA SER A 258 7.19 -4.59 26.60
C SER A 258 7.41 -5.95 27.26
N ALA A 259 7.84 -5.92 28.52
CA ALA A 259 7.91 -7.11 29.35
C ALA A 259 6.51 -7.65 29.67
N GLU A 260 5.51 -6.78 29.72
CA GLU A 260 4.10 -7.11 29.95
C GLU A 260 3.54 -8.01 28.88
N TYR A 261 3.78 -7.69 27.58
CA TYR A 261 3.35 -8.55 26.48
C TYR A 261 4.00 -9.94 26.56
N GLN A 262 5.31 -9.99 26.81
CA GLN A 262 6.03 -11.24 26.97
C GLN A 262 5.47 -12.05 28.16
N GLY A 263 5.24 -11.39 29.30
CA GLY A 263 4.67 -12.00 30.50
C GLY A 263 3.27 -12.54 30.28
N LEU A 264 2.41 -11.77 29.60
CA LEU A 264 1.04 -12.19 29.24
C LEU A 264 1.05 -13.44 28.35
N CYS A 265 1.82 -13.45 27.29
CA CYS A 265 1.90 -14.61 26.39
C CYS A 265 2.43 -15.86 27.12
N GLN A 266 3.49 -15.72 27.92
CA GLN A 266 4.02 -16.82 28.73
C GLN A 266 3.00 -17.33 29.76
N GLN A 267 2.23 -16.43 30.41
CA GLN A 267 1.19 -16.79 31.35
C GLN A 267 0.05 -17.56 30.66
N ILE A 268 -0.39 -17.06 29.49
CA ILE A 268 -1.45 -17.70 28.69
C ILE A 268 -1.04 -19.13 28.31
N TYR A 269 0.16 -19.30 27.73
CA TYR A 269 0.63 -20.61 27.32
C TYR A 269 0.89 -21.55 28.51
N ARG A 270 1.36 -21.05 29.64
CA ARG A 270 1.54 -21.85 30.86
C ARG A 270 0.19 -22.34 31.38
N ASN A 271 -0.82 -21.47 31.42
CA ASN A 271 -2.18 -21.85 31.84
C ASN A 271 -2.78 -22.87 30.84
N ALA A 272 -2.60 -22.66 29.55
CA ALA A 272 -3.02 -23.61 28.51
C ALA A 272 -2.39 -24.99 28.72
N ALA A 273 -1.09 -25.04 29.01
CA ALA A 273 -0.35 -26.26 29.28
C ALA A 273 -0.90 -26.99 30.52
N GLN A 274 -1.21 -26.29 31.61
CA GLN A 274 -1.82 -26.87 32.83
C GLN A 274 -3.20 -27.48 32.54
N GLN A 275 -4.02 -26.79 31.77
CA GLN A 275 -5.35 -27.28 31.38
C GLN A 275 -5.26 -28.47 30.42
N LEU A 276 -4.22 -28.55 29.58
CA LEU A 276 -4.08 -29.57 28.57
C LEU A 276 -4.07 -30.96 29.14
N THR A 277 -3.34 -31.21 30.25
CA THR A 277 -3.31 -32.48 30.95
C THR A 277 -4.68 -32.89 31.48
N THR A 278 -5.40 -31.93 32.11
CA THR A 278 -6.75 -32.16 32.63
C THR A 278 -7.75 -32.46 31.49
N LEU A 279 -7.65 -31.78 30.37
CA LEU A 279 -8.50 -32.00 29.19
C LEU A 279 -8.21 -33.35 28.54
N LEU A 280 -6.93 -33.78 28.49
CA LEU A 280 -6.53 -35.09 27.98
C LEU A 280 -7.12 -36.21 28.84
N ASP A 281 -6.96 -36.11 30.15
CA ASP A 281 -7.53 -37.05 31.09
C ASP A 281 -9.06 -37.14 31.01
N SER A 282 -9.74 -36.00 30.90
CA SER A 282 -11.18 -35.96 30.73
C SER A 282 -11.62 -36.59 29.40
N ALA A 283 -10.91 -36.28 28.31
CA ALA A 283 -11.20 -36.86 27.00
C ALA A 283 -11.04 -38.38 26.97
N GLN A 284 -10.03 -38.91 27.68
CA GLN A 284 -9.81 -40.34 27.78
C GLN A 284 -10.83 -41.08 28.66
N ARG A 285 -11.32 -40.45 29.74
CA ARG A 285 -12.23 -41.08 30.69
C ARG A 285 -13.71 -40.85 30.39
N SER A 286 -14.08 -39.65 30.00
CA SER A 286 -15.48 -39.20 30.00
C SER A 286 -16.03 -38.83 28.62
N ALA A 287 -15.18 -38.77 27.58
CA ALA A 287 -15.68 -38.46 26.25
C ALA A 287 -16.50 -39.62 25.65
N PRO A 288 -17.44 -39.37 24.75
CA PRO A 288 -18.11 -40.41 23.96
C PRO A 288 -17.11 -41.38 23.32
N GLU A 289 -17.46 -42.64 23.20
CA GLU A 289 -16.57 -43.69 22.71
C GLU A 289 -15.93 -43.36 21.34
N GLU A 290 -16.72 -42.75 20.44
CA GLU A 290 -16.24 -42.34 19.13
C GLU A 290 -15.12 -41.27 19.20
N LEU A 291 -15.19 -40.33 20.14
CA LEU A 291 -14.16 -39.34 20.37
C LEU A 291 -12.93 -39.91 21.06
N ARG A 292 -13.11 -40.91 21.97
CA ARG A 292 -11.99 -41.61 22.63
C ARG A 292 -11.14 -42.42 21.65
N LYS A 293 -11.73 -42.89 20.54
CA LYS A 293 -11.03 -43.59 19.46
C LYS A 293 -10.19 -42.67 18.56
N ARG A 294 -10.45 -41.35 18.58
CA ARG A 294 -9.69 -40.38 17.78
C ARG A 294 -8.47 -39.91 18.53
N PRO A 295 -7.31 -39.72 17.86
CA PRO A 295 -6.13 -39.13 18.49
C PRO A 295 -6.45 -37.73 19.06
N PRO A 296 -5.94 -37.39 20.25
CA PRO A 296 -6.06 -36.07 20.80
C PRO A 296 -5.23 -35.08 19.99
N ALA A 297 -5.73 -33.85 19.84
CA ALA A 297 -5.04 -32.80 19.13
C ALA A 297 -5.24 -31.42 19.78
N VAL A 298 -4.29 -30.52 19.55
CA VAL A 298 -4.42 -29.07 19.72
C VAL A 298 -4.39 -28.40 18.35
N VAL A 299 -5.20 -27.38 18.19
CA VAL A 299 -5.29 -26.62 16.93
C VAL A 299 -4.87 -25.18 17.18
N LEU A 300 -3.87 -24.71 16.44
CA LEU A 300 -3.33 -23.36 16.58
C LEU A 300 -3.43 -22.58 15.26
N ASP A 301 -3.69 -21.28 15.33
CA ASP A 301 -3.28 -20.37 14.26
C ASP A 301 -1.75 -20.24 14.23
N LEU A 302 -1.21 -19.57 13.21
CA LEU A 302 0.23 -19.35 13.08
C LEU A 302 0.63 -17.90 13.39
N ASP A 303 0.02 -16.94 12.70
CA ASP A 303 0.44 -15.54 12.73
C ASP A 303 -0.05 -14.88 14.04
N GLU A 304 0.86 -14.25 14.79
CA GLU A 304 0.65 -13.66 16.13
C GLU A 304 0.17 -14.67 17.21
N THR A 305 0.15 -15.94 16.85
CA THR A 305 -0.15 -17.05 17.76
C THR A 305 1.10 -17.87 18.00
N VAL A 306 1.70 -18.43 16.97
CA VAL A 306 2.93 -19.23 17.04
C VAL A 306 4.14 -18.43 16.59
N LEU A 307 3.97 -17.65 15.55
CA LEU A 307 4.99 -16.84 14.88
C LEU A 307 4.72 -15.34 15.10
N ASP A 308 5.72 -14.64 15.60
CA ASP A 308 5.70 -13.18 15.77
C ASP A 308 6.07 -12.49 14.45
N ASN A 309 5.09 -11.84 13.82
CA ASN A 309 5.28 -11.07 12.61
C ASN A 309 5.41 -9.54 12.87
N SER A 310 5.60 -9.13 14.09
CA SER A 310 5.81 -7.72 14.42
C SER A 310 6.98 -7.07 13.67
N PRO A 311 8.04 -7.79 13.21
CA PRO A 311 9.03 -7.21 12.31
C PRO A 311 8.46 -6.76 10.96
N TYR A 312 7.44 -7.46 10.44
CA TYR A 312 6.73 -7.01 9.24
C TYR A 312 5.92 -5.73 9.51
N ALA A 313 5.23 -5.65 10.64
CA ALA A 313 4.55 -4.42 11.07
C ALA A 313 5.54 -3.25 11.25
N GLY A 314 6.70 -3.50 11.85
CA GLY A 314 7.79 -2.52 11.95
C GLY A 314 8.30 -2.05 10.58
N TRP A 315 8.41 -2.97 9.61
CA TRP A 315 8.74 -2.62 8.23
C TRP A 315 7.64 -1.73 7.59
N GLN A 316 6.37 -2.07 7.79
CA GLN A 316 5.25 -1.27 7.30
C GLN A 316 5.29 0.16 7.87
N ILE A 317 5.46 0.31 9.18
CA ILE A 317 5.57 1.61 9.86
C ILE A 317 6.74 2.42 9.29
N ARG A 318 7.93 1.82 9.21
CA ARG A 318 9.14 2.50 8.70
C ARG A 318 9.00 2.99 7.27
N HIS A 319 8.23 2.30 6.45
CA HIS A 319 8.06 2.60 5.03
C HIS A 319 6.72 3.29 4.72
N GLY A 320 5.88 3.54 5.74
CA GLY A 320 4.53 4.05 5.54
C GLY A 320 3.67 3.10 4.68
N ALA A 321 3.89 1.79 4.79
CA ALA A 321 3.34 0.80 3.88
C ALA A 321 2.17 0.04 4.50
N ALA A 322 1.00 -0.01 3.85
CA ALA A 322 -0.09 -0.89 4.24
C ALA A 322 0.25 -2.36 3.94
N TYR A 323 -0.57 -3.29 4.44
CA TYR A 323 -0.46 -4.68 4.06
C TYR A 323 -0.60 -4.85 2.54
N HIS A 324 0.40 -5.52 1.96
CA HIS A 324 0.34 -5.92 0.56
C HIS A 324 0.82 -7.35 0.40
N SER A 325 0.09 -8.15 -0.40
CA SER A 325 0.37 -9.58 -0.54
C SER A 325 1.78 -9.89 -1.05
N PHE A 326 2.40 -8.99 -1.82
CA PHE A 326 3.77 -9.15 -2.31
C PHE A 326 4.81 -8.94 -1.20
N SER A 327 4.71 -7.84 -0.41
CA SER A 327 5.62 -7.58 0.70
C SER A 327 5.46 -8.62 1.83
N TRP A 328 4.22 -9.05 2.08
CA TRP A 328 3.95 -10.17 2.98
C TRP A 328 4.60 -11.47 2.51
N GLN A 329 4.48 -11.78 1.20
CA GLN A 329 5.15 -12.95 0.62
C GLN A 329 6.67 -12.89 0.81
N ALA A 330 7.27 -11.72 0.60
CA ALA A 330 8.71 -11.52 0.79
C ALA A 330 9.13 -11.73 2.25
N TRP A 331 8.31 -11.27 3.22
CA TRP A 331 8.54 -11.52 4.65
C TRP A 331 8.48 -13.02 4.98
N VAL A 332 7.40 -13.68 4.57
CA VAL A 332 7.22 -15.12 4.85
C VAL A 332 8.36 -15.97 4.25
N GLN A 333 8.85 -15.59 3.05
CA GLN A 333 9.95 -16.30 2.39
C GLN A 333 11.29 -16.20 3.12
N LYS A 334 11.49 -15.17 3.95
CA LYS A 334 12.70 -15.08 4.79
C LYS A 334 12.75 -16.18 5.84
N ALA A 335 11.59 -16.68 6.29
CA ALA A 335 11.47 -17.67 7.34
C ALA A 335 12.20 -17.26 8.65
N GLU A 336 12.11 -15.98 9.00
CA GLU A 336 12.84 -15.35 10.12
C GLU A 336 11.91 -14.92 11.27
N ALA A 337 10.60 -15.21 11.21
CA ALA A 337 9.70 -14.91 12.32
C ALA A 337 10.12 -15.69 13.57
N THR A 338 10.15 -14.98 14.71
CA THR A 338 10.45 -15.59 16.00
C THR A 338 9.23 -16.28 16.61
N ALA A 339 9.41 -17.09 17.61
CA ALA A 339 8.29 -17.72 18.31
C ALA A 339 7.61 -16.72 19.26
N VAL A 340 6.29 -16.73 19.31
CA VAL A 340 5.53 -16.01 20.35
C VAL A 340 5.92 -16.55 21.72
N PRO A 341 6.16 -15.68 22.74
CA PRO A 341 6.67 -16.10 24.03
C PRO A 341 5.81 -17.18 24.72
N GLY A 342 6.42 -18.28 25.09
CA GLY A 342 5.76 -19.39 25.79
C GLY A 342 5.26 -20.54 24.90
N VAL A 343 5.11 -20.35 23.59
CA VAL A 343 4.55 -21.35 22.67
C VAL A 343 5.44 -22.61 22.57
N GLN A 344 6.78 -22.45 22.61
CA GLN A 344 7.70 -23.58 22.50
C GLN A 344 7.47 -24.60 23.61
N ASN A 345 7.40 -24.14 24.87
CA ASN A 345 7.17 -25.04 26.02
C ASN A 345 5.78 -25.69 25.95
N TYR A 346 4.76 -24.98 25.50
CA TYR A 346 3.42 -25.52 25.33
C TYR A 346 3.38 -26.63 24.27
N LEU A 347 3.99 -26.41 23.11
CA LEU A 347 4.02 -27.38 22.02
C LEU A 347 4.90 -28.62 22.36
N LEU A 348 6.00 -28.37 23.06
CA LEU A 348 6.84 -29.49 23.57
C LEU A 348 6.07 -30.39 24.53
N LEU A 349 5.30 -29.81 25.47
CA LEU A 349 4.43 -30.57 26.35
C LEU A 349 3.36 -31.35 25.58
N ALA A 350 2.70 -30.73 24.61
CA ALA A 350 1.71 -31.41 23.78
C ALA A 350 2.34 -32.65 23.08
N GLN A 351 3.53 -32.49 22.53
CA GLN A 351 4.27 -33.59 21.90
C GLN A 351 4.64 -34.70 22.91
N GLN A 352 5.12 -34.35 24.09
CA GLN A 352 5.43 -35.29 25.16
C GLN A 352 4.21 -36.11 25.63
N LEU A 353 3.04 -35.48 25.62
CA LEU A 353 1.77 -36.13 25.94
C LEU A 353 1.16 -36.94 24.79
N GLY A 354 1.82 -37.01 23.63
CA GLY A 354 1.33 -37.70 22.43
C GLY A 354 0.15 -36.96 21.74
N ILE A 355 -0.04 -35.68 22.03
CA ILE A 355 -1.10 -34.88 21.46
C ILE A 355 -0.62 -34.33 20.10
N LYS A 356 -1.45 -34.46 19.06
CA LYS A 356 -1.13 -33.97 17.74
C LYS A 356 -1.24 -32.43 17.69
N VAL A 357 -0.25 -31.80 17.07
CA VAL A 357 -0.23 -30.37 16.83
C VAL A 357 -0.69 -30.11 15.39
N ILE A 358 -1.77 -29.35 15.25
CA ILE A 358 -2.36 -29.00 13.94
C ILE A 358 -2.38 -27.47 13.81
N PHE A 359 -1.86 -26.96 12.70
CA PHE A 359 -1.89 -25.54 12.40
C PHE A 359 -2.98 -25.23 11.36
N ILE A 360 -3.82 -24.23 11.61
CA ILE A 360 -4.82 -23.71 10.66
C ILE A 360 -4.57 -22.22 10.44
N SER A 361 -3.93 -21.85 9.34
CA SER A 361 -3.56 -20.46 9.07
C SER A 361 -4.09 -19.94 7.74
N ASN A 362 -4.29 -18.62 7.65
CA ASN A 362 -4.63 -17.91 6.43
C ASN A 362 -3.41 -17.56 5.55
N ARG A 363 -2.22 -18.02 5.91
CA ARG A 363 -1.10 -18.07 4.96
C ARG A 363 -1.51 -18.87 3.71
N LYS A 364 -1.07 -18.45 2.52
CA LYS A 364 -1.39 -19.13 1.26
C LYS A 364 -0.69 -20.50 1.20
N ARG A 365 -1.32 -21.48 0.53
CA ARG A 365 -0.69 -22.81 0.32
C ARG A 365 0.69 -22.70 -0.35
N SER A 366 0.92 -21.73 -1.23
CA SER A 366 2.23 -21.45 -1.85
C SER A 366 3.32 -21.05 -0.84
N GLN A 367 2.95 -20.65 0.37
CA GLN A 367 3.87 -20.26 1.45
C GLN A 367 4.23 -21.42 2.37
N TRP A 368 3.72 -22.63 2.09
CA TRP A 368 3.91 -23.82 2.94
C TRP A 368 5.39 -24.08 3.22
N LYS A 369 6.23 -24.12 2.18
CA LYS A 369 7.67 -24.45 2.31
C LYS A 369 8.40 -23.49 3.24
N ALA A 370 8.22 -22.19 3.06
CA ALA A 370 8.84 -21.16 3.90
C ALA A 370 8.32 -21.19 5.34
N THR A 371 7.01 -21.43 5.52
CA THR A 371 6.41 -21.55 6.84
C THR A 371 6.95 -22.80 7.57
N HIS A 372 7.02 -23.94 6.88
CA HIS A 372 7.59 -25.16 7.42
C HIS A 372 9.08 -24.97 7.82
N GLN A 373 9.85 -24.32 6.98
CA GLN A 373 11.25 -23.96 7.26
C GLN A 373 11.37 -23.09 8.52
N ASN A 374 10.50 -22.09 8.67
CA ASN A 374 10.51 -21.21 9.84
C ASN A 374 10.19 -21.97 11.14
N LEU A 375 9.14 -22.81 11.11
CA LEU A 375 8.78 -23.63 12.27
C LEU A 375 9.89 -24.61 12.63
N GLY A 376 10.54 -25.22 11.63
CA GLY A 376 11.68 -26.11 11.83
C GLY A 376 12.91 -25.42 12.43
N ALA A 377 13.21 -24.18 11.99
CA ALA A 377 14.30 -23.36 12.55
C ALA A 377 14.07 -23.03 14.04
N LEU A 378 12.81 -22.97 14.47
CA LEU A 378 12.40 -22.74 15.86
C LEU A 378 12.28 -24.05 16.67
N ASN A 379 12.60 -25.19 16.08
CA ASN A 379 12.42 -26.54 16.67
C ASN A 379 10.95 -26.78 17.12
N LEU A 380 9.98 -26.24 16.40
CA LEU A 380 8.57 -26.48 16.68
C LEU A 380 8.07 -27.72 15.93
N PRO A 381 7.17 -28.52 16.53
CA PRO A 381 6.70 -29.75 15.93
C PRO A 381 5.86 -29.50 14.69
N VAL A 382 6.26 -30.07 13.55
CA VAL A 382 5.52 -30.05 12.28
C VAL A 382 5.58 -31.45 11.66
N ASP A 383 4.49 -32.18 11.73
CA ASP A 383 4.38 -33.58 11.29
C ASP A 383 4.02 -33.68 9.77
N GLY A 384 4.56 -32.84 8.92
CA GLY A 384 4.34 -32.88 7.48
C GLY A 384 3.13 -32.09 6.99
N LEU A 385 2.68 -32.36 5.75
CA LEU A 385 1.63 -31.59 5.06
C LEU A 385 0.28 -31.61 5.78
N ASP A 386 -0.06 -32.71 6.44
CA ASP A 386 -1.37 -32.90 7.07
C ASP A 386 -1.51 -32.18 8.41
N SER A 387 -0.40 -31.71 9.00
CA SER A 387 -0.40 -30.94 10.25
C SER A 387 -0.52 -29.43 10.03
N MET A 388 -0.44 -28.93 8.78
CA MET A 388 -0.47 -27.50 8.48
C MET A 388 -1.48 -27.21 7.38
N LEU A 389 -2.69 -26.79 7.76
CA LEU A 389 -3.83 -26.53 6.89
C LEU A 389 -3.86 -25.03 6.50
N LEU A 390 -3.17 -24.71 5.41
CA LEU A 390 -3.09 -23.34 4.89
C LEU A 390 -4.27 -22.99 3.99
N ARG A 391 -4.51 -21.69 3.79
CA ARG A 391 -5.58 -21.16 2.93
C ARG A 391 -5.39 -21.58 1.47
N GLN A 392 -6.45 -22.08 0.86
CA GLN A 392 -6.52 -22.38 -0.57
C GLN A 392 -7.33 -21.30 -1.30
N ASN A 393 -8.65 -21.26 -1.08
CA ASN A 393 -9.56 -20.40 -1.85
C ASN A 393 -10.05 -19.18 -1.08
N ASN A 394 -10.41 -19.33 0.19
CA ASN A 394 -10.93 -18.24 1.02
C ASN A 394 -10.29 -18.22 2.41
N SER A 395 -10.53 -17.15 3.16
CA SER A 395 -9.98 -16.94 4.52
C SER A 395 -10.82 -17.61 5.62
N ASP A 396 -12.01 -18.15 5.32
CA ASP A 396 -12.81 -18.88 6.29
C ASP A 396 -12.08 -20.15 6.72
N LYS A 397 -11.91 -20.31 8.03
CA LYS A 397 -11.24 -21.47 8.63
C LYS A 397 -12.22 -22.63 8.93
N GLN A 398 -13.54 -22.46 8.75
CA GLN A 398 -14.55 -23.42 9.19
C GLN A 398 -14.37 -24.81 8.58
N ALA A 399 -14.27 -24.90 7.26
CA ALA A 399 -14.08 -26.19 6.58
C ALA A 399 -12.80 -26.93 7.03
N ARG A 400 -11.73 -26.17 7.29
CA ARG A 400 -10.47 -26.72 7.80
C ARG A 400 -10.61 -27.24 9.23
N ARG A 401 -11.31 -26.49 10.11
CA ARG A 401 -11.66 -26.94 11.48
C ARG A 401 -12.51 -28.20 11.47
N ASP A 402 -13.53 -28.25 10.61
CA ASP A 402 -14.41 -29.41 10.49
C ASP A 402 -13.62 -30.64 10.04
N SER A 403 -12.71 -30.51 9.08
CA SER A 403 -11.84 -31.60 8.64
C SER A 403 -10.94 -32.15 9.75
N VAL A 404 -10.47 -31.29 10.66
CA VAL A 404 -9.69 -31.70 11.85
C VAL A 404 -10.60 -32.43 12.84
N LYS A 405 -11.79 -31.91 13.13
CA LYS A 405 -12.77 -32.52 14.06
C LYS A 405 -13.24 -33.92 13.62
N LEU A 406 -13.21 -34.21 12.34
CA LEU A 406 -13.54 -35.56 11.83
C LEU A 406 -12.45 -36.60 12.17
N ARG A 407 -11.20 -36.16 12.28
CA ARG A 407 -10.04 -37.05 12.47
C ARG A 407 -9.49 -37.07 13.89
N TYR A 408 -9.69 -35.98 14.64
CA TYR A 408 -9.08 -35.77 15.95
C TYR A 408 -10.11 -35.38 17.02
N THR A 409 -9.80 -35.67 18.27
CA THR A 409 -10.46 -35.09 19.44
C THR A 409 -9.70 -33.84 19.83
N VAL A 410 -10.23 -32.67 19.45
CA VAL A 410 -9.57 -31.38 19.70
C VAL A 410 -9.73 -31.00 21.17
N LEU A 411 -8.61 -30.84 21.88
CA LEU A 411 -8.56 -30.47 23.29
C LEU A 411 -8.54 -28.96 23.49
N GLN A 412 -7.80 -28.26 22.64
CA GLN A 412 -7.70 -26.79 22.71
C GLN A 412 -7.64 -26.16 21.33
N TRP A 413 -8.29 -25.01 21.22
CA TRP A 413 -8.21 -24.08 20.09
C TRP A 413 -7.42 -22.86 20.54
N VAL A 414 -6.35 -22.52 19.81
CA VAL A 414 -5.40 -21.47 20.18
C VAL A 414 -5.28 -20.47 19.03
N GLY A 415 -5.46 -19.19 19.32
CA GLY A 415 -5.36 -18.12 18.31
C GLY A 415 -5.30 -16.74 18.95
N ASP A 416 -5.00 -15.74 18.17
CA ASP A 416 -5.02 -14.32 18.55
C ASP A 416 -6.38 -13.66 18.23
N ASN A 417 -7.32 -14.44 17.68
CA ASN A 417 -8.61 -13.96 17.21
C ASN A 417 -9.76 -14.92 17.57
N LEU A 418 -10.95 -14.38 17.82
CA LEU A 418 -12.14 -15.20 18.05
C LEU A 418 -12.50 -16.08 16.84
N LEU A 419 -12.14 -15.67 15.63
CA LEU A 419 -12.38 -16.45 14.42
C LEU A 419 -11.45 -17.69 14.31
N ASP A 420 -10.47 -17.84 15.18
CA ASP A 420 -9.64 -19.03 15.28
C ASP A 420 -10.30 -20.14 16.12
N MET A 421 -11.24 -19.74 16.97
CA MET A 421 -12.00 -20.67 17.81
C MET A 421 -13.03 -21.44 16.99
N GLU A 422 -13.52 -22.54 17.51
CA GLU A 422 -14.55 -23.33 16.83
C GLU A 422 -15.91 -22.60 16.79
N GLY A 423 -16.66 -22.87 15.73
CA GLY A 423 -18.06 -22.42 15.62
C GLY A 423 -18.25 -21.04 14.99
N PHE A 424 -17.18 -20.31 14.64
CA PHE A 424 -17.31 -19.00 14.02
C PHE A 424 -17.04 -19.05 12.51
N LYS A 425 -18.00 -18.50 11.76
CA LYS A 425 -17.88 -18.16 10.35
C LYS A 425 -17.34 -16.72 10.24
N SER A 426 -17.00 -16.27 9.05
CA SER A 426 -16.43 -14.94 8.80
C SER A 426 -17.26 -13.78 9.39
N ARG A 427 -16.59 -12.78 9.92
CA ARG A 427 -17.06 -11.46 10.39
C ARG A 427 -18.17 -11.49 11.44
N LEU A 428 -17.80 -11.15 12.67
CA LEU A 428 -18.71 -10.83 13.76
C LEU A 428 -18.74 -9.32 13.96
N SER A 429 -19.90 -8.72 14.21
CA SER A 429 -20.00 -7.33 14.64
C SER A 429 -19.35 -7.13 16.04
N GLU A 430 -19.20 -5.88 16.49
CA GLU A 430 -18.68 -5.58 17.82
C GLU A 430 -19.55 -6.21 18.92
N GLU A 431 -20.87 -6.07 18.81
CA GLU A 431 -21.86 -6.63 19.72
C GLU A 431 -21.85 -8.17 19.73
N GLU A 432 -21.72 -8.78 18.55
CA GLU A 432 -21.63 -10.25 18.46
C GLU A 432 -20.35 -10.77 19.10
N ARG A 433 -19.22 -10.06 18.98
CA ARG A 433 -17.97 -10.41 19.66
C ARG A 433 -18.11 -10.34 21.18
N ASP A 434 -18.74 -9.29 21.69
CA ASP A 434 -19.01 -9.15 23.12
C ASP A 434 -19.94 -10.24 23.63
N GLN A 435 -21.00 -10.57 22.90
CA GLN A 435 -21.91 -11.67 23.25
C GLN A 435 -21.20 -13.03 23.27
N VAL A 436 -20.27 -13.27 22.33
CA VAL A 436 -19.46 -14.49 22.34
C VAL A 436 -18.63 -14.57 23.61
N ILE A 437 -17.95 -13.50 24.01
CA ILE A 437 -17.13 -13.50 25.23
C ILE A 437 -18.00 -13.71 26.47
N GLN A 438 -19.19 -13.10 26.52
CA GLN A 438 -20.13 -13.31 27.63
C GLN A 438 -20.64 -14.75 27.73
N ARG A 439 -21.01 -15.36 26.59
CA ARG A 439 -21.55 -16.71 26.54
C ARG A 439 -20.48 -17.78 26.73
N GLU A 440 -19.35 -17.66 26.07
CA GLU A 440 -18.30 -18.66 26.01
C GLU A 440 -17.13 -18.37 26.97
N GLY A 441 -17.24 -17.33 27.80
CA GLY A 441 -16.15 -16.90 28.68
C GLY A 441 -15.59 -17.99 29.59
N HIS A 442 -16.42 -18.99 29.96
CA HIS A 442 -16.00 -20.16 30.74
C HIS A 442 -15.02 -21.09 30.01
N ARG A 443 -14.89 -20.95 28.68
CA ARG A 443 -13.96 -21.70 27.83
C ARG A 443 -12.59 -21.00 27.73
N LEU A 444 -12.56 -19.68 27.93
CA LEU A 444 -11.33 -18.90 27.85
C LEU A 444 -10.34 -19.36 28.93
N GLY A 445 -9.10 -19.62 28.49
CA GLY A 445 -8.04 -20.17 29.33
C GLY A 445 -8.17 -21.66 29.62
N ARG A 446 -9.25 -22.33 29.19
CA ARG A 446 -9.43 -23.78 29.30
C ARG A 446 -9.23 -24.50 27.98
N ASP A 447 -10.21 -24.46 27.11
CA ASP A 447 -10.17 -25.08 25.78
C ASP A 447 -10.18 -24.05 24.64
N TRP A 448 -10.41 -22.77 24.95
CA TRP A 448 -10.17 -21.61 24.09
C TRP A 448 -9.03 -20.78 24.63
N ILE A 449 -7.92 -20.74 23.92
CA ILE A 449 -6.72 -20.00 24.30
C ILE A 449 -6.56 -18.81 23.38
N LEU A 450 -6.85 -17.61 23.90
CA LEU A 450 -6.81 -16.36 23.14
C LEU A 450 -5.57 -15.56 23.54
N LEU A 451 -4.72 -15.26 22.55
CA LEU A 451 -3.53 -14.42 22.71
C LEU A 451 -3.86 -12.95 22.39
N PRO A 452 -3.14 -12.00 22.98
CA PRO A 452 -3.32 -10.58 22.67
C PRO A 452 -2.67 -10.23 21.33
N ASN A 453 -3.44 -9.61 20.42
CA ASN A 453 -2.91 -8.96 19.22
C ASN A 453 -3.44 -7.52 19.15
N PRO A 454 -2.66 -6.52 19.61
CA PRO A 454 -3.03 -5.11 19.54
C PRO A 454 -2.64 -4.44 18.22
N VAL A 455 -2.00 -5.16 17.28
CA VAL A 455 -1.41 -4.58 16.08
C VAL A 455 -2.41 -4.53 14.93
N TYR A 456 -3.15 -5.63 14.73
CA TYR A 456 -4.15 -5.75 13.66
C TYR A 456 -5.12 -6.89 13.96
N GLY A 457 -6.20 -6.95 13.21
CA GLY A 457 -7.11 -8.09 13.27
C GLY A 457 -8.56 -7.72 12.94
N PRO A 458 -9.45 -8.71 12.82
CA PRO A 458 -10.86 -8.49 12.55
C PRO A 458 -11.59 -7.59 13.55
N TRP A 459 -11.03 -7.34 14.74
CA TRP A 459 -11.55 -6.36 15.69
C TRP A 459 -11.36 -4.92 15.18
N GLU A 460 -10.26 -4.66 14.46
CA GLU A 460 -9.95 -3.37 13.84
C GLU A 460 -10.72 -3.17 12.52
N ASP A 461 -10.87 -4.22 11.72
CA ASP A 461 -11.60 -4.19 10.45
C ASP A 461 -13.02 -3.63 10.60
N LEU A 462 -13.65 -3.82 11.75
CA LEU A 462 -14.98 -3.30 12.05
C LEU A 462 -15.03 -1.76 12.02
N TRP A 463 -13.93 -1.11 12.35
CA TRP A 463 -13.85 0.35 12.43
C TRP A 463 -13.39 0.98 11.11
N HIS A 464 -12.94 0.15 10.16
CA HIS A 464 -12.45 0.57 8.86
C HIS A 464 -13.44 0.35 7.70
N GLN A 465 -14.52 -0.39 7.91
CA GLN A 465 -15.50 -0.74 6.86
C GLN A 465 -16.25 0.48 6.27
N GLU A 466 -16.37 1.58 7.03
CA GLU A 466 -17.03 2.82 6.60
C GLU A 466 -16.08 3.87 6.03
N ASP A 467 -14.82 3.50 5.81
CA ASP A 467 -13.74 4.44 5.54
C ASP A 467 -13.67 4.92 4.08
N GLN A 468 -14.71 5.65 3.68
CA GLN A 468 -14.61 6.59 2.58
C GLN A 468 -14.33 7.98 3.18
N GLY A 469 -13.09 8.47 3.10
CA GLY A 469 -12.76 9.80 3.59
C GLY A 469 -11.26 10.05 3.78
N THR A 470 -10.92 11.28 4.15
CA THR A 470 -9.54 11.68 4.45
C THR A 470 -9.07 11.06 5.78
N ASN A 471 -7.77 10.98 6.00
CA ASN A 471 -7.20 10.52 7.28
C ASN A 471 -7.68 11.31 8.48
N GLY A 472 -7.87 12.62 8.32
CA GLY A 472 -8.43 13.46 9.36
C GLY A 472 -9.86 13.04 9.73
N GLN A 473 -10.68 12.73 8.73
CA GLN A 473 -12.05 12.24 8.94
C GLN A 473 -12.06 10.84 9.58
N ARG A 474 -11.16 9.94 9.15
CA ARG A 474 -10.96 8.63 9.78
C ARG A 474 -10.59 8.79 11.25
N ARG A 475 -9.55 9.58 11.55
CA ARG A 475 -9.12 9.85 12.92
C ARG A 475 -10.27 10.44 13.77
N ALA A 476 -11.03 11.40 13.24
CA ALA A 476 -12.15 11.99 13.95
C ALA A 476 -13.22 10.94 14.30
N ARG A 477 -13.55 10.02 13.39
CA ARG A 477 -14.50 8.91 13.66
C ARG A 477 -13.97 7.96 14.73
N LEU A 478 -12.70 7.55 14.67
CA LEU A 478 -12.09 6.70 15.69
C LEU A 478 -12.09 7.39 17.05
N VAL A 479 -11.79 8.70 17.10
CA VAL A 479 -11.86 9.49 18.35
C VAL A 479 -13.28 9.50 18.92
N GLN A 480 -14.32 9.63 18.09
CA GLN A 480 -15.72 9.60 18.56
C GLN A 480 -16.13 8.27 19.20
N ARG A 481 -15.47 7.16 18.90
CA ARG A 481 -15.72 5.85 19.52
C ARG A 481 -15.08 5.71 20.91
N LEU A 482 -14.18 6.62 21.27
CA LEU A 482 -13.56 6.60 22.59
C LEU A 482 -14.56 7.04 23.66
N LYS A 483 -14.46 6.42 24.82
CA LYS A 483 -15.18 6.90 26.03
C LYS A 483 -14.38 8.04 26.64
N PHE A 484 -15.00 9.18 26.81
CA PHE A 484 -14.37 10.37 27.38
C PHE A 484 -14.80 10.60 28.82
N PHE A 485 -13.84 11.01 29.65
CA PHE A 485 -14.16 11.68 30.92
C PHE A 485 -14.70 13.07 30.60
N ARG A 486 -15.81 13.44 31.24
CA ARG A 486 -16.35 14.80 31.23
C ARG A 486 -16.05 15.40 32.60
N PRO A 487 -15.15 16.42 32.68
CA PRO A 487 -14.80 17.05 33.95
C PRO A 487 -15.96 17.81 34.57
#